data_4f8fa849ce360e6efd6561e0598b4bf3
#
_entry.id   4f8fa849ce360e6efd6561e0598b4bf3
#
_cell.length_a   1.000
_cell.length_b   1.000
_cell.length_c   1.000
_cell.angle_alpha   90.00
_cell.angle_beta   90.00
_cell.angle_gamma   90.00
#
_symmetry.space_group_name_H-M   'P 1'
#
loop_
_entity.id
_entity.type
_entity.pdbx_description
1 polymer ?
#
loop_
_entity_poly.entity_id
_entity_poly.type
_entity_poly.pdbx_seq_one_letter_code
_entity_poly.pdbx_strand_id
1 'polypeptide(L)'
;MVAMYCGSGDFCSATLLFHQVLDPSARLYNALIRGHSLFGAHEEILPLFYRMHSMGLQPDHFTFPFVLKCCANLEAVFMGRSVDALCSRLGLEVDIHISTSLIDMYVKCSNVPDARRLFELVPFRDVSTWNALIAGYMKTCEIRVAEELFGKMPERNIVSWTAMISGYTQNGLADRALALFEEMMGEGSDVKPNWVTIMSVLPACANSSALEYEEKIHKFASSVGLERNPCVCIALVAMYARCGSLLKARSCFDQLRDGDRDVVAWNTMITGYSLHGRGADALSTFDDMVKSGTPPNEISFIGLLSGCSHSGLVDVGLKYFNAMESLYSVKPRLQHYACVPGPSVWGALLAACRWHRKLEIGEIAAEKLFELEPGNTGNFVLLSNMYAEGRRWQAVDSLRAAVKDKSMPKNPGCSWIELHGRVHSFLNGDTSHPQLLRRIREAGYVPNTAAVLHDVSEEEEFNLMTHNKKLAVPFGLLHMAPGTVIRVTKNLRICDDCHAAFTCISVASGREIIVRDINRFQNNGKKWLLLGFLTRSVFHSPGRKCSGFVTTTLWPYSE
;
A
#
# COMPACT_ATOMS: atom_id res chain seq x y z
N MET A 1 -42.88 -6.13 -20.74
CA MET A 1 -41.86 -6.94 -21.46
C MET A 1 -40.50 -6.24 -21.45
N VAL A 2 -40.33 -5.00 -21.95
CA VAL A 2 -39.03 -4.29 -21.94
C VAL A 2 -38.35 -4.30 -20.56
N ALA A 3 -39.09 -3.93 -19.49
CA ALA A 3 -38.55 -3.95 -18.12
C ALA A 3 -38.13 -5.35 -17.63
N MET A 4 -38.76 -6.40 -18.14
CA MET A 4 -38.40 -7.79 -17.80
C MET A 4 -37.10 -8.20 -18.48
N TYR A 5 -36.94 -7.90 -19.79
CA TYR A 5 -35.69 -8.15 -20.50
C TYR A 5 -34.52 -7.32 -19.94
N CYS A 6 -34.77 -6.05 -19.58
CA CYS A 6 -33.77 -5.26 -18.86
C CYS A 6 -33.38 -5.88 -17.50
N GLY A 7 -34.33 -6.48 -16.77
CA GLY A 7 -34.08 -7.15 -15.49
C GLY A 7 -33.29 -8.46 -15.63
N SER A 8 -33.36 -9.13 -16.76
CA SER A 8 -32.56 -10.34 -17.08
C SER A 8 -31.22 -10.06 -17.79
N GLY A 9 -30.94 -8.79 -18.09
CA GLY A 9 -29.70 -8.40 -18.80
C GLY A 9 -29.72 -8.61 -20.31
N ASP A 10 -30.87 -8.99 -20.89
CA ASP A 10 -31.03 -9.13 -22.35
C ASP A 10 -31.41 -7.78 -22.99
N PHE A 11 -30.40 -6.94 -23.15
CA PHE A 11 -30.58 -5.61 -23.74
C PHE A 11 -30.90 -5.63 -25.21
N CYS A 12 -30.48 -6.67 -25.97
CA CYS A 12 -30.78 -6.80 -27.36
C CYS A 12 -32.29 -6.91 -27.58
N SER A 13 -32.95 -7.84 -26.90
CA SER A 13 -34.38 -8.02 -26.95
C SER A 13 -35.15 -6.80 -26.37
N ALA A 14 -34.65 -6.20 -25.30
CA ALA A 14 -35.24 -4.99 -24.73
C ALA A 14 -35.24 -3.82 -25.71
N THR A 15 -34.12 -3.57 -26.38
CA THR A 15 -33.95 -2.48 -27.34
C THR A 15 -34.74 -2.73 -28.63
N LEU A 16 -34.80 -3.96 -29.11
CA LEU A 16 -35.63 -4.32 -30.28
C LEU A 16 -37.13 -4.05 -29.99
N LEU A 17 -37.62 -4.49 -28.85
CA LEU A 17 -38.99 -4.22 -28.45
C LEU A 17 -39.27 -2.71 -28.24
N PHE A 18 -38.31 -1.99 -27.67
CA PHE A 18 -38.43 -0.55 -27.51
C PHE A 18 -38.58 0.18 -28.87
N HIS A 19 -37.79 -0.20 -29.86
CA HIS A 19 -37.89 0.40 -31.23
C HIS A 19 -39.16 0.07 -31.98
N GLN A 20 -39.90 -0.97 -31.56
CA GLN A 20 -41.20 -1.29 -32.14
C GLN A 20 -42.34 -0.41 -31.62
N VAL A 21 -42.09 0.32 -30.52
CA VAL A 21 -43.09 1.22 -29.93
C VAL A 21 -43.05 2.56 -30.67
N LEU A 22 -44.16 2.92 -31.34
CA LEU A 22 -44.26 4.16 -32.12
C LEU A 22 -44.16 5.43 -31.29
N ASP A 23 -44.72 5.39 -30.05
CA ASP A 23 -44.75 6.51 -29.12
C ASP A 23 -44.30 6.01 -27.69
N PRO A 24 -42.98 5.93 -27.43
CA PRO A 24 -42.52 5.41 -26.18
C PRO A 24 -42.70 6.40 -25.04
N SER A 25 -43.37 5.98 -23.99
CA SER A 25 -43.62 6.80 -22.78
C SER A 25 -42.36 6.97 -21.93
N ALA A 26 -42.36 8.01 -21.06
CA ALA A 26 -41.29 8.24 -20.08
C ALA A 26 -40.96 7.01 -19.21
N ARG A 27 -42.00 6.23 -18.83
CA ARG A 27 -41.84 4.97 -18.07
C ARG A 27 -41.02 3.93 -18.84
N LEU A 28 -41.14 3.89 -20.16
CA LEU A 28 -40.41 2.93 -20.99
C LEU A 28 -38.96 3.32 -21.10
N TYR A 29 -38.65 4.61 -21.26
CA TYR A 29 -37.29 5.15 -21.17
C TYR A 29 -36.67 4.88 -19.81
N ASN A 30 -37.40 5.13 -18.70
CA ASN A 30 -36.91 4.85 -17.36
C ASN A 30 -36.58 3.37 -17.14
N ALA A 31 -37.38 2.45 -17.72
CA ALA A 31 -37.07 1.02 -17.64
C ALA A 31 -35.74 0.65 -18.33
N LEU A 32 -35.45 1.22 -19.50
CA LEU A 32 -34.19 1.03 -20.21
C LEU A 32 -33.01 1.67 -19.45
N ILE A 33 -33.15 2.94 -19.07
CA ILE A 33 -32.13 3.68 -18.32
C ILE A 33 -31.75 2.93 -17.03
N ARG A 34 -32.76 2.48 -16.26
CA ARG A 34 -32.56 1.67 -15.07
C ARG A 34 -31.85 0.36 -15.38
N GLY A 35 -32.27 -0.35 -16.44
CA GLY A 35 -31.66 -1.60 -16.85
C GLY A 35 -30.18 -1.43 -17.16
N HIS A 36 -29.83 -0.48 -18.04
CA HIS A 36 -28.45 -0.17 -18.38
C HIS A 36 -27.62 0.25 -17.13
N SER A 37 -28.21 1.01 -16.21
CA SER A 37 -27.53 1.40 -14.97
C SER A 37 -27.23 0.22 -14.03
N LEU A 38 -28.12 -0.77 -13.95
CA LEU A 38 -27.92 -1.96 -13.10
C LEU A 38 -26.81 -2.88 -13.61
N PHE A 39 -26.66 -2.97 -14.92
CA PHE A 39 -25.66 -3.85 -15.56
C PHE A 39 -24.39 -3.12 -16.00
N GLY A 40 -24.21 -1.86 -15.62
CA GLY A 40 -22.98 -1.10 -15.86
C GLY A 40 -22.78 -0.58 -17.28
N ALA A 41 -23.79 -0.68 -18.17
CA ALA A 41 -23.74 -0.14 -19.53
C ALA A 41 -24.02 1.39 -19.52
N HIS A 42 -23.13 2.15 -18.88
CA HIS A 42 -23.32 3.59 -18.62
C HIS A 42 -23.30 4.43 -19.89
N GLU A 43 -22.57 4.02 -20.93
CA GLU A 43 -22.44 4.75 -22.19
C GLU A 43 -23.77 4.90 -22.94
N GLU A 44 -24.72 3.97 -22.75
CA GLU A 44 -26.02 3.96 -23.40
C GLU A 44 -27.06 4.86 -22.70
N ILE A 45 -26.82 5.25 -21.45
CA ILE A 45 -27.82 5.96 -20.63
C ILE A 45 -28.00 7.40 -21.09
N LEU A 46 -26.90 8.12 -21.37
CA LEU A 46 -26.97 9.52 -21.80
C LEU A 46 -27.66 9.70 -23.15
N PRO A 47 -27.39 8.89 -24.19
CA PRO A 47 -28.14 8.93 -25.45
C PRO A 47 -29.64 8.73 -25.27
N LEU A 48 -30.05 7.77 -24.42
CA LEU A 48 -31.46 7.51 -24.11
C LEU A 48 -32.11 8.71 -23.40
N PHE A 49 -31.41 9.31 -22.44
CA PHE A 49 -31.88 10.49 -21.74
C PHE A 49 -32.08 11.68 -22.69
N TYR A 50 -31.12 11.97 -23.57
CA TYR A 50 -31.24 13.03 -24.57
C TYR A 50 -32.39 12.78 -25.54
N ARG A 51 -32.54 11.56 -26.02
CA ARG A 51 -33.64 11.19 -26.91
C ARG A 51 -34.99 11.37 -26.23
N MET A 52 -35.13 10.94 -24.96
CA MET A 52 -36.33 11.17 -24.17
C MET A 52 -36.65 12.67 -24.07
N HIS A 53 -35.64 13.50 -23.77
CA HIS A 53 -35.85 14.95 -23.64
C HIS A 53 -36.15 15.63 -24.98
N SER A 54 -35.52 15.20 -26.07
CA SER A 54 -35.75 15.72 -27.43
C SER A 54 -37.16 15.42 -27.96
N MET A 55 -37.79 14.35 -27.46
CA MET A 55 -39.20 14.01 -27.76
C MET A 55 -40.19 14.78 -26.88
N GLY A 56 -39.74 15.74 -26.07
CA GLY A 56 -40.61 16.53 -25.17
C GLY A 56 -41.08 15.80 -23.93
N LEU A 57 -40.60 14.57 -23.67
CA LEU A 57 -40.90 13.83 -22.46
C LEU A 57 -40.10 14.40 -21.29
N GLN A 58 -40.80 14.74 -20.20
CA GLN A 58 -40.17 15.30 -19.03
C GLN A 58 -39.53 14.16 -18.18
N PRO A 59 -38.23 14.29 -17.83
CA PRO A 59 -37.59 13.43 -16.85
C PRO A 59 -38.19 13.64 -15.45
N ASP A 60 -38.26 12.58 -14.67
CA ASP A 60 -38.87 12.55 -13.34
C ASP A 60 -37.89 12.02 -12.27
N HIS A 61 -38.38 11.90 -11.03
CA HIS A 61 -37.61 11.37 -9.90
C HIS A 61 -37.14 9.92 -10.08
N PHE A 62 -37.66 9.18 -11.07
CA PHE A 62 -37.14 7.86 -11.44
C PHE A 62 -36.07 7.92 -12.54
N THR A 63 -35.99 9.00 -13.29
CA THR A 63 -34.99 9.21 -14.36
C THR A 63 -33.67 9.72 -13.79
N PHE A 64 -33.72 10.81 -13.01
CA PHE A 64 -32.55 11.56 -12.59
C PHE A 64 -31.52 10.76 -11.79
N PRO A 65 -31.90 9.92 -10.80
CA PRO A 65 -30.88 9.18 -10.02
C PRO A 65 -30.00 8.26 -10.87
N PHE A 66 -30.57 7.63 -11.90
CA PHE A 66 -29.81 6.75 -12.79
C PHE A 66 -28.93 7.51 -13.79
N VAL A 67 -29.41 8.65 -14.29
CA VAL A 67 -28.62 9.55 -15.16
C VAL A 67 -27.48 10.17 -14.39
N LEU A 68 -27.70 10.63 -13.17
CA LEU A 68 -26.67 11.19 -12.29
C LEU A 68 -25.65 10.13 -11.88
N LYS A 69 -26.08 8.91 -11.59
CA LYS A 69 -25.18 7.78 -11.33
C LYS A 69 -24.32 7.47 -12.56
N CYS A 70 -24.90 7.59 -13.76
CA CYS A 70 -24.14 7.45 -15.01
C CYS A 70 -23.07 8.56 -15.13
N CYS A 71 -23.44 9.84 -14.95
CA CYS A 71 -22.51 10.96 -14.96
C CYS A 71 -21.37 10.77 -13.93
N ALA A 72 -21.71 10.26 -12.74
CA ALA A 72 -20.74 9.96 -11.69
C ALA A 72 -19.73 8.87 -12.11
N ASN A 73 -20.19 7.80 -12.73
CA ASN A 73 -19.34 6.68 -13.13
C ASN A 73 -18.46 7.01 -14.36
N LEU A 74 -18.95 7.90 -15.24
CA LEU A 74 -18.21 8.40 -16.41
C LEU A 74 -17.36 9.64 -16.08
N GLU A 75 -17.36 10.11 -14.83
CA GLU A 75 -16.72 11.36 -14.39
C GLU A 75 -17.12 12.59 -15.24
N ALA A 76 -18.34 12.56 -15.80
CA ALA A 76 -18.84 13.52 -16.76
C ALA A 76 -19.43 14.76 -16.05
N VAL A 77 -18.60 15.57 -15.38
CA VAL A 77 -19.04 16.73 -14.57
C VAL A 77 -19.86 17.76 -15.36
N PHE A 78 -19.53 18.03 -16.61
CA PHE A 78 -20.27 19.00 -17.43
C PHE A 78 -21.69 18.54 -17.74
N MET A 79 -21.85 17.23 -17.98
CA MET A 79 -23.16 16.62 -18.17
C MET A 79 -23.95 16.64 -16.86
N GLY A 80 -23.30 16.30 -15.75
CA GLY A 80 -23.90 16.40 -14.41
C GLY A 80 -24.41 17.81 -14.10
N ARG A 81 -23.67 18.86 -14.42
CA ARG A 81 -24.11 20.26 -14.29
C ARG A 81 -25.32 20.58 -15.17
N SER A 82 -25.39 20.06 -16.38
CA SER A 82 -26.54 20.26 -17.26
C SER A 82 -27.79 19.58 -16.71
N VAL A 83 -27.63 18.40 -16.11
CA VAL A 83 -28.72 17.68 -15.43
C VAL A 83 -29.16 18.41 -14.16
N ASP A 84 -28.23 18.94 -13.36
CA ASP A 84 -28.48 19.76 -12.17
C ASP A 84 -29.32 21.00 -12.53
N ALA A 85 -28.90 21.75 -13.57
CA ALA A 85 -29.64 22.89 -14.09
C ALA A 85 -31.06 22.52 -14.58
N LEU A 86 -31.24 21.31 -15.11
CA LEU A 86 -32.57 20.82 -15.49
C LEU A 86 -33.39 20.48 -14.26
N CYS A 87 -32.83 19.84 -13.24
CA CYS A 87 -33.48 19.56 -11.97
C CYS A 87 -33.97 20.84 -11.29
N SER A 88 -33.11 21.89 -11.25
CA SER A 88 -33.47 23.21 -10.69
C SER A 88 -34.63 23.85 -11.46
N ARG A 89 -34.61 23.81 -12.80
CA ARG A 89 -35.70 24.36 -13.64
C ARG A 89 -37.05 23.65 -13.43
N LEU A 90 -37.00 22.35 -13.09
CA LEU A 90 -38.19 21.55 -12.83
C LEU A 90 -38.64 21.62 -11.35
N GLY A 91 -37.91 22.36 -10.51
CA GLY A 91 -38.20 22.48 -9.07
C GLY A 91 -37.96 21.19 -8.27
N LEU A 92 -37.14 20.28 -8.80
CA LEU A 92 -36.83 18.97 -8.21
C LEU A 92 -35.57 18.97 -7.34
N GLU A 93 -34.91 20.09 -7.18
CA GLU A 93 -33.65 20.22 -6.41
C GLU A 93 -33.81 19.96 -4.91
N VAL A 94 -35.08 20.05 -4.40
CA VAL A 94 -35.41 19.80 -3.01
C VAL A 94 -35.79 18.32 -2.74
N ASP A 95 -35.98 17.53 -3.81
CA ASP A 95 -36.24 16.11 -3.67
C ASP A 95 -34.99 15.41 -3.08
N ILE A 96 -35.17 14.69 -1.96
CA ILE A 96 -34.07 14.09 -1.20
C ILE A 96 -33.28 13.05 -2.01
N HIS A 97 -33.96 12.30 -2.89
CA HIS A 97 -33.30 11.27 -3.71
C HIS A 97 -32.48 11.88 -4.84
N ILE A 98 -32.99 12.95 -5.45
CA ILE A 98 -32.32 13.69 -6.52
C ILE A 98 -31.13 14.45 -5.95
N SER A 99 -31.32 15.21 -4.87
CA SER A 99 -30.25 15.98 -4.24
C SER A 99 -29.14 15.09 -3.69
N THR A 100 -29.46 13.95 -3.08
CA THR A 100 -28.44 12.96 -2.67
C THR A 100 -27.66 12.42 -3.88
N SER A 101 -28.36 12.12 -4.99
CA SER A 101 -27.73 11.64 -6.23
C SER A 101 -26.86 12.71 -6.89
N LEU A 102 -27.27 13.99 -6.84
CA LEU A 102 -26.48 15.14 -7.32
C LEU A 102 -25.20 15.31 -6.47
N ILE A 103 -25.33 15.25 -5.16
CA ILE A 103 -24.18 15.34 -4.25
C ILE A 103 -23.20 14.19 -4.51
N ASP A 104 -23.68 12.93 -4.62
CA ASP A 104 -22.84 11.76 -4.94
C ASP A 104 -22.15 11.94 -6.31
N MET A 105 -22.88 12.43 -7.31
CA MET A 105 -22.32 12.71 -8.64
C MET A 105 -21.20 13.74 -8.58
N TYR A 106 -21.41 14.88 -7.93
CA TYR A 106 -20.38 15.91 -7.82
C TYR A 106 -19.16 15.42 -7.03
N VAL A 107 -19.38 14.68 -5.95
CA VAL A 107 -18.30 14.06 -5.17
C VAL A 107 -17.46 13.11 -6.01
N LYS A 108 -18.10 12.22 -6.77
CA LYS A 108 -17.39 11.25 -7.64
C LYS A 108 -16.61 11.94 -8.75
N CYS A 109 -17.18 13.04 -9.31
CA CYS A 109 -16.50 13.91 -10.27
C CYS A 109 -15.44 14.83 -9.62
N SER A 110 -15.11 14.64 -8.34
CA SER A 110 -14.13 15.44 -7.60
C SER A 110 -14.47 16.94 -7.52
N ASN A 111 -15.74 17.30 -7.64
CA ASN A 111 -16.25 18.67 -7.54
C ASN A 111 -16.97 18.89 -6.21
N VAL A 112 -16.21 18.83 -5.11
CA VAL A 112 -16.74 18.95 -3.75
C VAL A 112 -17.39 20.31 -3.44
N PRO A 113 -16.95 21.47 -4.02
CA PRO A 113 -17.62 22.74 -3.79
C PRO A 113 -19.09 22.76 -4.23
N ASP A 114 -19.43 22.23 -5.41
CA ASP A 114 -20.81 22.16 -5.87
C ASP A 114 -21.63 21.14 -5.03
N ALA A 115 -21.00 20.03 -4.62
CA ALA A 115 -21.64 19.10 -3.68
C ALA A 115 -21.97 19.75 -2.34
N ARG A 116 -21.06 20.59 -1.80
CA ARG A 116 -21.27 21.32 -0.56
C ARG A 116 -22.38 22.35 -0.68
N ARG A 117 -22.41 23.10 -1.76
CA ARG A 117 -23.48 24.06 -2.04
C ARG A 117 -24.87 23.37 -2.01
N LEU A 118 -25.02 22.26 -2.70
CA LEU A 118 -26.27 21.49 -2.70
C LEU A 118 -26.62 20.96 -1.31
N PHE A 119 -25.62 20.45 -0.59
CA PHE A 119 -25.82 19.96 0.78
C PHE A 119 -26.39 21.07 1.71
N GLU A 120 -25.96 22.32 1.52
CA GLU A 120 -26.45 23.44 2.32
C GLU A 120 -27.86 23.89 1.94
N LEU A 121 -28.24 23.72 0.66
CA LEU A 121 -29.57 24.06 0.16
C LEU A 121 -30.65 23.06 0.60
N VAL A 122 -30.30 21.80 0.82
CA VAL A 122 -31.27 20.75 1.19
C VAL A 122 -31.68 20.90 2.65
N PRO A 123 -33.00 21.12 2.95
CA PRO A 123 -33.49 21.34 4.31
C PRO A 123 -33.43 20.09 5.19
N PHE A 124 -33.67 18.92 4.60
CA PHE A 124 -33.62 17.64 5.29
C PHE A 124 -32.51 16.78 4.71
N ARG A 125 -31.49 16.47 5.52
CA ARG A 125 -30.34 15.70 5.13
C ARG A 125 -30.41 14.31 5.75
N ASP A 126 -30.56 13.30 4.91
CA ASP A 126 -30.46 11.92 5.37
C ASP A 126 -29.00 11.50 5.63
N VAL A 127 -28.81 10.37 6.28
CA VAL A 127 -27.47 9.83 6.59
C VAL A 127 -26.65 9.58 5.31
N SER A 128 -27.32 9.24 4.19
CA SER A 128 -26.65 9.00 2.90
C SER A 128 -26.02 10.27 2.33
N THR A 129 -26.72 11.39 2.45
CA THR A 129 -26.24 12.72 2.02
C THR A 129 -25.00 13.17 2.81
N TRP A 130 -25.01 12.97 4.13
CA TRP A 130 -23.84 13.22 4.98
C TRP A 130 -22.68 12.33 4.60
N ASN A 131 -22.89 11.02 4.43
CA ASN A 131 -21.87 10.05 4.07
C ASN A 131 -21.22 10.35 2.71
N ALA A 132 -22.02 10.75 1.72
CA ALA A 132 -21.52 11.11 0.40
C ALA A 132 -20.56 12.32 0.49
N LEU A 133 -20.94 13.36 1.21
CA LEU A 133 -20.12 14.56 1.35
C LEU A 133 -18.85 14.30 2.17
N ILE A 134 -18.93 13.54 3.26
CA ILE A 134 -17.78 13.11 4.05
C ILE A 134 -16.78 12.33 3.17
N ALA A 135 -17.26 11.36 2.40
CA ALA A 135 -16.42 10.60 1.49
C ALA A 135 -15.74 11.50 0.43
N GLY A 136 -16.45 12.53 -0.04
CA GLY A 136 -15.90 13.53 -0.95
C GLY A 136 -14.74 14.31 -0.36
N TYR A 137 -14.90 14.85 0.82
CA TYR A 137 -13.84 15.60 1.50
C TYR A 137 -12.65 14.71 1.87
N MET A 138 -12.90 13.45 2.24
CA MET A 138 -11.82 12.48 2.45
C MET A 138 -11.05 12.19 1.16
N LYS A 139 -11.73 12.07 0.02
CA LYS A 139 -11.11 11.84 -1.30
C LYS A 139 -10.24 13.03 -1.75
N THR A 140 -10.65 14.27 -1.39
CA THR A 140 -9.89 15.50 -1.73
C THR A 140 -8.86 15.88 -0.67
N CYS A 141 -8.60 15.02 0.31
CA CYS A 141 -7.66 15.25 1.42
C CYS A 141 -8.04 16.42 2.35
N GLU A 142 -9.29 16.89 2.32
CA GLU A 142 -9.81 17.91 3.21
C GLU A 142 -10.35 17.34 4.53
N ILE A 143 -9.45 16.68 5.24
CA ILE A 143 -9.77 15.82 6.38
C ILE A 143 -10.47 16.55 7.51
N ARG A 144 -10.04 17.80 7.82
CA ARG A 144 -10.65 18.60 8.90
C ARG A 144 -12.13 18.86 8.66
N VAL A 145 -12.51 19.15 7.40
CA VAL A 145 -13.91 19.41 7.05
C VAL A 145 -14.74 18.13 7.18
N ALA A 146 -14.18 16.98 6.77
CA ALA A 146 -14.83 15.69 6.95
C ALA A 146 -15.06 15.35 8.44
N GLU A 147 -14.05 15.62 9.30
CA GLU A 147 -14.15 15.45 10.76
C GLU A 147 -15.25 16.33 11.37
N GLU A 148 -15.32 17.60 10.96
CA GLU A 148 -16.36 18.51 11.40
C GLU A 148 -17.75 18.03 10.99
N LEU A 149 -17.92 17.55 9.76
CA LEU A 149 -19.18 17.02 9.27
C LEU A 149 -19.57 15.76 10.03
N PHE A 150 -18.64 14.85 10.23
CA PHE A 150 -18.87 13.62 10.99
C PHE A 150 -19.27 13.94 12.44
N GLY A 151 -18.63 14.96 13.05
CA GLY A 151 -18.99 15.46 14.40
C GLY A 151 -20.39 16.07 14.48
N LYS A 152 -20.85 16.71 13.40
CA LYS A 152 -22.17 17.38 13.30
C LYS A 152 -23.30 16.44 12.88
N MET A 153 -23.01 15.19 12.47
CA MET A 153 -24.05 14.22 12.09
C MET A 153 -24.99 13.94 13.26
N PRO A 154 -26.31 14.06 13.06
CA PRO A 154 -27.30 13.74 14.10
C PRO A 154 -27.26 12.25 14.48
N GLU A 155 -27.15 11.38 13.48
CA GLU A 155 -27.10 9.94 13.64
C GLU A 155 -25.98 9.39 12.75
N ARG A 156 -25.23 8.42 13.28
CA ARG A 156 -24.13 7.76 12.57
C ARG A 156 -24.47 6.29 12.41
N ASN A 157 -24.41 5.81 11.17
CA ASN A 157 -24.57 4.39 10.89
C ASN A 157 -23.21 3.75 10.53
N ILE A 158 -23.23 2.45 10.27
CA ILE A 158 -22.02 1.69 9.91
C ILE A 158 -21.29 2.25 8.68
N VAL A 159 -22.05 2.85 7.73
CA VAL A 159 -21.48 3.47 6.53
C VAL A 159 -20.70 4.74 6.88
N SER A 160 -21.22 5.54 7.82
CA SER A 160 -20.57 6.78 8.30
C SER A 160 -19.20 6.49 8.93
N TRP A 161 -19.17 5.52 9.85
CA TRP A 161 -17.95 5.08 10.49
C TRP A 161 -16.95 4.50 9.48
N THR A 162 -17.43 3.62 8.59
CA THR A 162 -16.60 2.99 7.58
C THR A 162 -16.03 4.01 6.58
N ALA A 163 -16.81 5.03 6.19
CA ALA A 163 -16.35 6.10 5.30
C ALA A 163 -15.20 6.89 5.92
N MET A 164 -15.29 7.24 7.21
CA MET A 164 -14.22 7.92 7.94
C MET A 164 -12.97 7.05 8.09
N ILE A 165 -13.13 5.79 8.50
CA ILE A 165 -12.02 4.83 8.65
C ILE A 165 -11.32 4.63 7.30
N SER A 166 -12.07 4.38 6.23
CA SER A 166 -11.54 4.23 4.87
C SER A 166 -10.82 5.49 4.41
N GLY A 167 -11.41 6.66 4.66
CA GLY A 167 -10.83 7.95 4.32
C GLY A 167 -9.50 8.19 5.02
N TYR A 168 -9.40 7.95 6.33
CA TYR A 168 -8.14 8.05 7.05
C TYR A 168 -7.09 7.08 6.52
N THR A 169 -7.48 5.83 6.25
CA THR A 169 -6.57 4.81 5.70
C THR A 169 -6.03 5.21 4.33
N GLN A 170 -6.89 5.72 3.43
CA GLN A 170 -6.49 6.16 2.09
C GLN A 170 -5.57 7.39 2.12
N ASN A 171 -5.76 8.28 3.11
CA ASN A 171 -4.92 9.47 3.32
C ASN A 171 -3.66 9.18 4.15
N GLY A 172 -3.35 7.91 4.45
CA GLY A 172 -2.15 7.52 5.18
C GLY A 172 -2.19 7.86 6.68
N LEU A 173 -3.33 8.22 7.22
CA LEU A 173 -3.53 8.55 8.64
C LEU A 173 -3.90 7.29 9.45
N ALA A 174 -3.01 6.31 9.42
CA ALA A 174 -3.22 4.98 10.01
C ALA A 174 -3.66 5.04 11.48
N ASP A 175 -2.99 5.86 12.30
CA ASP A 175 -3.28 5.96 13.72
C ASP A 175 -4.71 6.48 13.99
N ARG A 176 -5.18 7.44 13.18
CA ARG A 176 -6.56 7.93 13.29
C ARG A 176 -7.59 6.90 12.85
N ALA A 177 -7.28 6.15 11.79
CA ALA A 177 -8.15 5.05 11.34
C ALA A 177 -8.31 3.98 12.43
N LEU A 178 -7.21 3.60 13.06
CA LEU A 178 -7.19 2.60 14.13
C LEU A 178 -7.91 3.09 15.39
N ALA A 179 -7.67 4.33 15.81
CA ALA A 179 -8.34 4.94 16.95
C ALA A 179 -9.86 5.01 16.75
N LEU A 180 -10.30 5.43 15.56
CA LEU A 180 -11.73 5.49 15.23
C LEU A 180 -12.38 4.09 15.17
N PHE A 181 -11.63 3.09 14.71
CA PHE A 181 -12.08 1.70 14.73
C PHE A 181 -12.20 1.17 16.17
N GLU A 182 -11.28 1.51 17.07
CA GLU A 182 -11.40 1.16 18.51
C GLU A 182 -12.61 1.83 19.15
N GLU A 183 -12.87 3.11 18.83
CA GLU A 183 -14.06 3.81 19.30
C GLU A 183 -15.35 3.11 18.84
N MET A 184 -15.40 2.67 17.58
CA MET A 184 -16.51 1.91 17.03
C MET A 184 -16.70 0.53 17.71
N MET A 185 -15.61 -0.12 18.15
CA MET A 185 -15.66 -1.39 18.88
C MET A 185 -16.07 -1.22 20.35
N GLY A 186 -15.94 -0.02 20.91
CA GLY A 186 -16.18 0.27 22.33
C GLY A 186 -17.59 -0.09 22.79
N GLU A 187 -17.75 -0.25 24.12
CA GLU A 187 -19.03 -0.63 24.73
C GLU A 187 -20.11 0.45 24.57
N GLY A 188 -19.73 1.71 24.34
CA GLY A 188 -20.64 2.85 24.14
C GLY A 188 -21.13 3.02 22.69
N SER A 189 -20.69 2.19 21.76
CA SER A 189 -21.12 2.30 20.35
C SER A 189 -22.28 1.34 20.05
N ASP A 190 -23.39 1.91 19.57
CA ASP A 190 -24.54 1.12 19.10
C ASP A 190 -24.27 0.44 17.73
N VAL A 191 -23.19 0.84 17.06
CA VAL A 191 -22.83 0.37 15.71
C VAL A 191 -21.60 -0.51 15.78
N LYS A 192 -21.74 -1.77 15.39
CA LYS A 192 -20.60 -2.71 15.36
C LYS A 192 -19.98 -2.84 13.98
N PRO A 193 -18.62 -3.01 13.89
CA PRO A 193 -17.95 -3.20 12.62
C PRO A 193 -18.47 -4.42 11.84
N ASN A 194 -18.61 -4.27 10.54
CA ASN A 194 -18.91 -5.37 9.62
C ASN A 194 -17.65 -5.74 8.80
N TRP A 195 -17.79 -6.68 7.87
CA TRP A 195 -16.69 -7.13 7.02
C TRP A 195 -16.08 -5.99 6.17
N VAL A 196 -16.89 -5.02 5.73
CA VAL A 196 -16.41 -3.83 4.95
C VAL A 196 -15.55 -2.93 5.83
N THR A 197 -15.97 -2.72 7.08
CA THR A 197 -15.21 -1.92 8.06
C THR A 197 -13.85 -2.57 8.34
N ILE A 198 -13.82 -3.90 8.52
CA ILE A 198 -12.58 -4.65 8.72
C ILE A 198 -11.66 -4.49 7.51
N MET A 199 -12.17 -4.68 6.29
CA MET A 199 -11.39 -4.48 5.08
C MET A 199 -10.85 -3.06 4.92
N SER A 200 -11.57 -2.06 5.42
CA SER A 200 -11.17 -0.65 5.36
C SER A 200 -10.05 -0.30 6.36
N VAL A 201 -10.00 -0.97 7.52
CA VAL A 201 -9.00 -0.70 8.56
C VAL A 201 -7.74 -1.55 8.43
N LEU A 202 -7.81 -2.76 7.89
CA LEU A 202 -6.66 -3.67 7.77
C LEU A 202 -5.45 -3.06 7.03
N PRO A 203 -5.61 -2.26 5.94
CA PRO A 203 -4.48 -1.59 5.31
C PRO A 203 -3.79 -0.57 6.22
N ALA A 204 -4.49 0.03 7.19
CA ALA A 204 -3.90 0.93 8.17
C ALA A 204 -2.88 0.20 9.07
N CYS A 205 -3.17 -1.02 9.49
CA CYS A 205 -2.21 -1.84 10.25
C CYS A 205 -0.91 -2.08 9.48
N ALA A 206 -1.01 -2.28 8.17
CA ALA A 206 0.16 -2.50 7.33
C ALA A 206 1.06 -1.26 7.18
N ASN A 207 0.50 -0.07 7.35
CA ASN A 207 1.19 1.21 7.25
C ASN A 207 1.66 1.75 8.62
N SER A 208 1.08 1.25 9.70
CA SER A 208 1.45 1.56 11.08
C SER A 208 2.47 0.55 11.62
N SER A 209 3.28 0.96 12.59
CA SER A 209 4.15 0.05 13.36
C SER A 209 3.39 -0.69 14.47
N ALA A 210 2.07 -0.62 14.45
CA ALA A 210 1.16 -1.00 15.53
C ALA A 210 0.80 -2.49 15.48
N LEU A 211 1.68 -3.33 15.99
CA LEU A 211 1.51 -4.79 16.04
C LEU A 211 0.34 -5.28 16.91
N GLU A 212 0.00 -4.51 17.93
CA GLU A 212 -1.12 -4.86 18.82
C GLU A 212 -2.46 -4.83 18.09
N TYR A 213 -2.61 -3.94 17.10
CA TYR A 213 -3.85 -3.81 16.34
C TYR A 213 -4.10 -4.99 15.39
N GLU A 214 -3.05 -5.60 14.83
CA GLU A 214 -3.18 -6.78 13.99
C GLU A 214 -3.92 -7.91 14.71
N GLU A 215 -3.48 -8.19 15.94
CA GLU A 215 -4.08 -9.25 16.75
C GLU A 215 -5.46 -8.87 17.28
N LYS A 216 -5.67 -7.61 17.66
CA LYS A 216 -6.99 -7.11 18.11
C LYS A 216 -8.03 -7.24 17.00
N ILE A 217 -7.71 -6.78 15.79
CA ILE A 217 -8.64 -6.84 14.64
C ILE A 217 -8.91 -8.28 14.23
N HIS A 218 -7.88 -9.12 14.19
CA HIS A 218 -8.06 -10.54 13.87
C HIS A 218 -8.90 -11.26 14.94
N LYS A 219 -8.63 -11.05 16.24
CA LYS A 219 -9.43 -11.59 17.33
C LYS A 219 -10.89 -11.12 17.25
N PHE A 220 -11.11 -9.84 16.94
CA PHE A 220 -12.46 -9.33 16.71
C PHE A 220 -13.14 -10.03 15.54
N ALA A 221 -12.47 -10.14 14.38
CA ALA A 221 -13.00 -10.84 13.22
C ALA A 221 -13.37 -12.29 13.54
N SER A 222 -12.53 -12.99 14.31
CA SER A 222 -12.78 -14.36 14.77
C SER A 222 -13.97 -14.44 15.74
N SER A 223 -14.07 -13.52 16.70
CA SER A 223 -15.14 -13.53 17.70
C SER A 223 -16.53 -13.33 17.10
N VAL A 224 -16.64 -12.59 16.00
CA VAL A 224 -17.89 -12.35 15.27
C VAL A 224 -18.07 -13.28 14.06
N GLY A 225 -17.15 -14.26 13.86
CA GLY A 225 -17.21 -15.25 12.78
C GLY A 225 -16.90 -14.70 11.38
N LEU A 226 -16.41 -13.46 11.27
CA LEU A 226 -16.09 -12.81 10.00
C LEU A 226 -14.80 -13.33 9.37
N GLU A 227 -13.95 -14.04 10.10
CA GLU A 227 -12.77 -14.71 9.55
C GLU A 227 -13.11 -15.75 8.47
N ARG A 228 -14.36 -16.28 8.49
CA ARG A 228 -14.87 -17.23 7.48
C ARG A 228 -15.27 -16.55 6.16
N ASN A 229 -15.35 -15.23 6.15
CA ASN A 229 -15.60 -14.49 4.93
C ASN A 229 -14.32 -14.45 4.07
N PRO A 230 -14.33 -14.98 2.82
CA PRO A 230 -13.14 -15.04 1.98
C PRO A 230 -12.46 -13.67 1.80
N CYS A 231 -13.24 -12.60 1.63
CA CYS A 231 -12.69 -11.25 1.46
C CYS A 231 -11.92 -10.80 2.71
N VAL A 232 -12.46 -11.06 3.92
CA VAL A 232 -11.78 -10.73 5.18
C VAL A 232 -10.52 -11.58 5.34
N CYS A 233 -10.61 -12.87 5.04
CA CYS A 233 -9.46 -13.77 5.11
C CYS A 233 -8.32 -13.31 4.18
N ILE A 234 -8.62 -12.97 2.92
CA ILE A 234 -7.64 -12.45 1.95
C ILE A 234 -7.04 -11.12 2.46
N ALA A 235 -7.84 -10.24 3.04
CA ALA A 235 -7.36 -8.99 3.61
C ALA A 235 -6.44 -9.21 4.83
N LEU A 236 -6.73 -10.21 5.67
CA LEU A 236 -5.85 -10.63 6.75
C LEU A 236 -4.53 -11.20 6.23
N VAL A 237 -4.56 -12.00 5.16
CA VAL A 237 -3.34 -12.47 4.47
C VAL A 237 -2.50 -11.28 4.01
N ALA A 238 -3.12 -10.30 3.35
CA ALA A 238 -2.43 -9.09 2.88
C ALA A 238 -1.82 -8.29 4.03
N MET A 239 -2.58 -8.09 5.12
CA MET A 239 -2.11 -7.40 6.32
C MET A 239 -0.91 -8.13 6.93
N TYR A 240 -1.03 -9.41 7.26
CA TYR A 240 0.05 -10.18 7.87
C TYR A 240 1.30 -10.27 6.98
N ALA A 241 1.11 -10.40 5.66
CA ALA A 241 2.23 -10.37 4.73
C ALA A 241 2.95 -9.02 4.78
N ARG A 242 2.23 -7.90 4.79
CA ARG A 242 2.82 -6.55 4.88
C ARG A 242 3.46 -6.27 6.24
N CYS A 243 2.91 -6.80 7.32
CA CYS A 243 3.44 -6.65 8.68
C CYS A 243 4.61 -7.59 8.99
N GLY A 244 4.99 -8.48 8.07
CA GLY A 244 6.14 -9.37 8.23
C GLY A 244 5.84 -10.71 8.89
N SER A 245 4.59 -11.01 9.15
CA SER A 245 4.15 -12.26 9.77
C SER A 245 3.72 -13.28 8.72
N LEU A 246 4.67 -13.72 7.86
CA LEU A 246 4.36 -14.67 6.77
C LEU A 246 3.75 -15.99 7.23
N LEU A 247 4.10 -16.46 8.42
CA LEU A 247 3.52 -17.69 8.97
C LEU A 247 2.02 -17.51 9.27
N LYS A 248 1.64 -16.35 9.86
CA LYS A 248 0.22 -16.03 10.08
C LYS A 248 -0.51 -15.80 8.76
N ALA A 249 0.14 -15.11 7.80
CA ALA A 249 -0.42 -14.94 6.46
C ALA A 249 -0.71 -16.29 5.79
N ARG A 250 0.25 -17.22 5.83
CA ARG A 250 0.08 -18.57 5.28
C ARG A 250 -1.02 -19.34 6.01
N SER A 251 -1.08 -19.27 7.33
CA SER A 251 -2.15 -19.90 8.12
C SER A 251 -3.54 -19.40 7.72
N CYS A 252 -3.71 -18.08 7.55
CA CYS A 252 -4.98 -17.52 7.07
C CYS A 252 -5.30 -17.98 5.63
N PHE A 253 -4.29 -18.02 4.74
CA PHE A 253 -4.48 -18.50 3.38
C PHE A 253 -4.91 -19.99 3.34
N ASP A 254 -4.31 -20.84 4.18
CA ASP A 254 -4.62 -22.26 4.23
C ASP A 254 -6.01 -22.54 4.82
N GLN A 255 -6.59 -21.60 5.59
CA GLN A 255 -7.97 -21.69 6.10
C GLN A 255 -9.03 -21.45 5.01
N LEU A 256 -8.66 -20.80 3.88
CA LEU A 256 -9.56 -20.65 2.75
C LEU A 256 -9.88 -22.02 2.14
N ARG A 257 -11.14 -22.27 1.86
CA ARG A 257 -11.56 -23.47 1.11
C ARG A 257 -11.02 -23.41 -0.30
N ASP A 258 -10.84 -24.55 -0.94
CA ASP A 258 -10.32 -24.58 -2.32
C ASP A 258 -11.18 -23.78 -3.31
N GLY A 259 -12.51 -23.78 -3.15
CA GLY A 259 -13.42 -22.97 -3.97
C GLY A 259 -13.38 -21.47 -3.70
N ASP A 260 -12.86 -21.04 -2.55
CA ASP A 260 -12.74 -19.64 -2.15
C ASP A 260 -11.33 -19.06 -2.46
N ARG A 261 -10.39 -19.91 -2.89
CA ARG A 261 -9.05 -19.50 -3.32
C ARG A 261 -9.08 -19.00 -4.77
N ASP A 262 -9.64 -17.81 -4.92
CA ASP A 262 -9.67 -17.15 -6.22
C ASP A 262 -8.28 -16.59 -6.62
N VAL A 263 -8.20 -16.01 -7.81
CA VAL A 263 -6.97 -15.39 -8.31
C VAL A 263 -6.42 -14.29 -7.40
N VAL A 264 -7.30 -13.60 -6.64
CA VAL A 264 -6.90 -12.53 -5.72
C VAL A 264 -6.21 -13.11 -4.49
N ALA A 265 -6.72 -14.21 -3.94
CA ALA A 265 -6.11 -14.91 -2.81
C ALA A 265 -4.70 -15.40 -3.15
N TRP A 266 -4.54 -16.07 -4.30
CA TRP A 266 -3.25 -16.53 -4.78
C TRP A 266 -2.26 -15.37 -5.00
N ASN A 267 -2.70 -14.32 -5.70
CA ASN A 267 -1.87 -13.14 -5.95
C ASN A 267 -1.40 -12.46 -4.66
N THR A 268 -2.28 -12.41 -3.66
CA THR A 268 -1.95 -11.82 -2.36
C THR A 268 -0.83 -12.59 -1.67
N MET A 269 -0.89 -13.93 -1.70
CA MET A 269 0.13 -14.77 -1.07
C MET A 269 1.46 -14.74 -1.85
N ILE A 270 1.41 -14.82 -3.20
CA ILE A 270 2.58 -14.70 -4.08
C ILE A 270 3.28 -13.36 -3.84
N THR A 271 2.52 -12.25 -3.84
CA THR A 271 3.05 -10.90 -3.58
C THR A 271 3.62 -10.81 -2.15
N GLY A 272 2.97 -11.42 -1.18
CA GLY A 272 3.46 -11.50 0.20
C GLY A 272 4.83 -12.14 0.28
N TYR A 273 5.04 -13.29 -0.34
CA TYR A 273 6.37 -13.92 -0.40
C TYR A 273 7.39 -13.07 -1.16
N SER A 274 6.97 -12.43 -2.24
CA SER A 274 7.83 -11.57 -3.06
C SER A 274 8.35 -10.36 -2.30
N LEU A 275 7.50 -9.69 -1.51
CA LEU A 275 7.87 -8.56 -0.65
C LEU A 275 8.94 -8.94 0.39
N HIS A 276 8.98 -10.21 0.79
CA HIS A 276 9.94 -10.74 1.75
C HIS A 276 11.16 -11.40 1.10
N GLY A 277 11.30 -11.30 -0.23
CA GLY A 277 12.40 -11.92 -0.97
C GLY A 277 12.41 -13.45 -0.88
N ARG A 278 11.25 -14.06 -0.65
CA ARG A 278 11.08 -15.51 -0.65
C ARG A 278 10.62 -16.00 -2.02
N GLY A 279 11.44 -15.75 -3.06
CA GLY A 279 11.12 -16.09 -4.44
C GLY A 279 10.82 -17.56 -4.67
N ALA A 280 11.51 -18.47 -3.99
CA ALA A 280 11.24 -19.90 -4.09
C ALA A 280 9.82 -20.26 -3.59
N ASP A 281 9.37 -19.64 -2.50
CA ASP A 281 8.01 -19.85 -1.99
C ASP A 281 6.96 -19.19 -2.88
N ALA A 282 7.29 -18.03 -3.47
CA ALA A 282 6.43 -17.38 -4.45
C ALA A 282 6.25 -18.25 -5.70
N LEU A 283 7.32 -18.87 -6.20
CA LEU A 283 7.29 -19.84 -7.31
C LEU A 283 6.44 -21.06 -6.96
N SER A 284 6.70 -21.70 -5.81
CA SER A 284 5.90 -22.85 -5.35
C SER A 284 4.41 -22.51 -5.26
N THR A 285 4.10 -21.31 -4.71
CA THR A 285 2.71 -20.87 -4.58
C THR A 285 2.06 -20.60 -5.95
N PHE A 286 2.82 -20.07 -6.91
CA PHE A 286 2.36 -19.90 -8.29
C PHE A 286 2.11 -21.23 -8.98
N ASP A 287 3.00 -22.21 -8.81
CA ASP A 287 2.81 -23.57 -9.35
C ASP A 287 1.59 -24.26 -8.73
N ASP A 288 1.34 -24.06 -7.43
CA ASP A 288 0.15 -24.57 -6.76
C ASP A 288 -1.14 -23.90 -7.27
N MET A 289 -1.11 -22.60 -7.56
CA MET A 289 -2.20 -21.88 -8.23
C MET A 289 -2.53 -22.52 -9.59
N VAL A 290 -1.52 -22.77 -10.41
CA VAL A 290 -1.71 -23.40 -11.73
C VAL A 290 -2.26 -24.82 -11.59
N LYS A 291 -1.73 -25.62 -10.64
CA LYS A 291 -2.20 -26.98 -10.36
C LYS A 291 -3.65 -27.01 -9.86
N SER A 292 -4.08 -25.99 -9.11
CA SER A 292 -5.47 -25.87 -8.64
C SER A 292 -6.47 -25.56 -9.75
N GLY A 293 -5.98 -25.31 -10.97
CA GLY A 293 -6.81 -24.92 -12.12
C GLY A 293 -7.18 -23.43 -12.15
N THR A 294 -6.63 -22.61 -11.24
CA THR A 294 -6.85 -21.15 -11.25
C THR A 294 -5.94 -20.50 -12.28
N PRO A 295 -6.47 -19.87 -13.35
CA PRO A 295 -5.65 -19.26 -14.38
C PRO A 295 -4.91 -18.04 -13.84
N PRO A 296 -3.57 -17.96 -13.99
CA PRO A 296 -2.80 -16.78 -13.63
C PRO A 296 -3.18 -15.59 -14.51
N ASN A 297 -3.15 -14.41 -13.92
CA ASN A 297 -3.38 -13.14 -14.61
C ASN A 297 -2.13 -12.23 -14.57
N GLU A 298 -2.26 -11.02 -15.09
CA GLU A 298 -1.19 -10.03 -15.12
C GLU A 298 -0.59 -9.77 -13.73
N ILE A 299 -1.41 -9.68 -12.69
CA ILE A 299 -0.98 -9.41 -11.31
C ILE A 299 -0.19 -10.61 -10.75
N SER A 300 -0.59 -11.85 -11.10
CA SER A 300 0.13 -13.06 -10.72
C SER A 300 1.58 -13.02 -11.21
N PHE A 301 1.79 -12.61 -12.45
CA PHE A 301 3.11 -12.48 -13.05
C PHE A 301 3.90 -11.31 -12.48
N ILE A 302 3.27 -10.17 -12.16
CA ILE A 302 3.95 -9.07 -11.48
C ILE A 302 4.51 -9.55 -10.13
N GLY A 303 3.69 -10.24 -9.34
CA GLY A 303 4.13 -10.82 -8.06
C GLY A 303 5.27 -11.81 -8.23
N LEU A 304 5.12 -12.78 -9.15
CA LEU A 304 6.12 -13.81 -9.41
C LEU A 304 7.46 -13.24 -9.88
N LEU A 305 7.44 -12.37 -10.90
CA LEU A 305 8.63 -11.77 -11.48
C LEU A 305 9.35 -10.84 -10.49
N SER A 306 8.57 -10.09 -9.69
CA SER A 306 9.11 -9.29 -8.60
C SER A 306 9.80 -10.17 -7.55
N GLY A 307 9.20 -11.32 -7.19
CA GLY A 307 9.77 -12.30 -6.29
C GLY A 307 11.08 -12.89 -6.82
N CYS A 308 11.11 -13.28 -8.09
CA CYS A 308 12.33 -13.75 -8.76
C CYS A 308 13.43 -12.67 -8.75
N SER A 309 13.06 -11.44 -9.10
CA SER A 309 13.99 -10.30 -9.11
C SER A 309 14.58 -10.02 -7.72
N HIS A 310 13.74 -9.99 -6.68
CA HIS A 310 14.18 -9.74 -5.31
C HIS A 310 15.03 -10.87 -4.70
N SER A 311 14.91 -12.09 -5.23
CA SER A 311 15.64 -13.27 -4.76
C SER A 311 16.85 -13.63 -5.62
N GLY A 312 17.14 -12.85 -6.66
CA GLY A 312 18.22 -13.12 -7.59
C GLY A 312 17.97 -14.31 -8.54
N LEU A 313 16.73 -14.80 -8.63
CA LEU A 313 16.35 -15.91 -9.51
C LEU A 313 16.09 -15.43 -10.94
N VAL A 314 17.08 -14.75 -11.55
CA VAL A 314 16.94 -14.04 -12.82
C VAL A 314 16.56 -14.98 -13.96
N ASP A 315 17.27 -16.11 -14.11
CA ASP A 315 17.01 -17.07 -15.18
C ASP A 315 15.62 -17.68 -15.11
N VAL A 316 15.16 -17.98 -13.88
CA VAL A 316 13.81 -18.49 -13.64
C VAL A 316 12.78 -17.43 -13.97
N GLY A 317 12.98 -16.19 -13.55
CA GLY A 317 12.12 -15.05 -13.88
C GLY A 317 11.99 -14.84 -15.37
N LEU A 318 13.11 -14.87 -16.12
CA LEU A 318 13.11 -14.76 -17.57
C LEU A 318 12.36 -15.92 -18.26
N LYS A 319 12.50 -17.15 -17.75
CA LYS A 319 11.74 -18.30 -18.25
C LYS A 319 10.23 -18.08 -18.13
N TYR A 320 9.76 -17.65 -16.95
CA TYR A 320 8.33 -17.38 -16.75
C TYR A 320 7.85 -16.17 -17.56
N PHE A 321 8.66 -15.11 -17.67
CA PHE A 321 8.35 -13.95 -18.50
C PHE A 321 8.14 -14.34 -19.97
N ASN A 322 9.04 -15.15 -20.54
CA ASN A 322 8.93 -15.62 -21.93
C ASN A 322 7.74 -16.59 -22.13
N ALA A 323 7.33 -17.28 -21.06
CA ALA A 323 6.20 -18.20 -21.07
C ALA A 323 4.84 -17.49 -20.91
N MET A 324 4.78 -16.22 -20.50
CA MET A 324 3.53 -15.49 -20.22
C MET A 324 2.53 -15.57 -21.36
N GLU A 325 2.94 -15.22 -22.57
CA GLU A 325 2.03 -15.18 -23.73
C GLU A 325 1.79 -16.59 -24.30
N SER A 326 2.83 -17.39 -24.43
CA SER A 326 2.77 -18.69 -25.10
C SER A 326 2.07 -19.79 -24.29
N LEU A 327 2.26 -19.84 -22.97
CA LEU A 327 1.69 -20.88 -22.11
C LEU A 327 0.47 -20.42 -21.31
N TYR A 328 0.43 -19.14 -20.94
CA TYR A 328 -0.60 -18.62 -20.02
C TYR A 328 -1.54 -17.62 -20.68
N SER A 329 -1.33 -17.27 -21.94
CA SER A 329 -2.14 -16.29 -22.71
C SER A 329 -2.19 -14.89 -22.05
N VAL A 330 -1.17 -14.54 -21.27
CA VAL A 330 -1.04 -13.23 -20.60
C VAL A 330 -0.06 -12.38 -21.38
N LYS A 331 -0.53 -11.29 -21.99
CA LYS A 331 0.33 -10.37 -22.72
C LYS A 331 1.21 -9.54 -21.79
N PRO A 332 2.55 -9.51 -21.99
CA PRO A 332 3.43 -8.66 -21.21
C PRO A 332 3.07 -7.18 -21.35
N ARG A 333 2.93 -6.48 -20.22
CA ARG A 333 2.72 -5.02 -20.12
C ARG A 333 3.95 -4.35 -19.50
N LEU A 334 4.00 -3.01 -19.55
CA LEU A 334 5.10 -2.21 -19.03
C LEU A 334 5.51 -2.62 -17.58
N GLN A 335 4.55 -2.95 -16.75
CA GLN A 335 4.77 -3.39 -15.37
C GLN A 335 5.55 -4.71 -15.29
N HIS A 336 5.34 -5.66 -16.21
CA HIS A 336 6.09 -6.91 -16.27
C HIS A 336 7.54 -6.67 -16.71
N TYR A 337 7.75 -5.78 -17.70
CA TYR A 337 9.09 -5.36 -18.10
C TYR A 337 9.83 -4.63 -16.98
N ALA A 338 9.12 -3.92 -16.11
CA ALA A 338 9.70 -3.27 -14.94
C ALA A 338 10.17 -4.27 -13.85
N CYS A 339 9.59 -5.46 -13.80
CA CYS A 339 10.01 -6.53 -12.90
C CYS A 339 11.18 -7.37 -13.46
N VAL A 340 11.33 -7.42 -14.77
CA VAL A 340 12.45 -8.07 -15.49
C VAL A 340 13.48 -6.98 -15.78
N PRO A 341 14.78 -7.22 -15.95
CA PRO A 341 15.91 -6.29 -15.75
C PRO A 341 15.65 -4.80 -16.04
N GLY A 342 14.86 -4.19 -15.17
CA GLY A 342 14.60 -2.76 -15.08
C GLY A 342 15.44 -2.13 -13.95
N PRO A 343 15.01 -0.99 -13.40
CA PRO A 343 15.74 -0.27 -12.36
C PRO A 343 16.13 -1.15 -11.17
N SER A 344 15.32 -2.15 -10.82
CA SER A 344 15.59 -3.07 -9.71
C SER A 344 16.82 -3.93 -9.95
N VAL A 345 17.02 -4.44 -11.18
CA VAL A 345 18.22 -5.26 -11.53
C VAL A 345 19.44 -4.37 -11.66
N TRP A 346 19.32 -3.22 -12.31
CA TRP A 346 20.40 -2.27 -12.38
C TRP A 346 20.79 -1.72 -11.01
N GLY A 347 19.80 -1.48 -10.12
CA GLY A 347 20.02 -1.13 -8.73
C GLY A 347 20.68 -2.26 -7.93
N ALA A 348 20.26 -3.49 -8.19
CA ALA A 348 20.88 -4.68 -7.63
C ALA A 348 22.33 -4.85 -8.11
N LEU A 349 22.56 -4.69 -9.41
CA LEU A 349 23.89 -4.75 -10.00
C LEU A 349 24.80 -3.63 -9.44
N LEU A 350 24.31 -2.40 -9.35
CA LEU A 350 25.06 -1.27 -8.78
C LEU A 350 25.45 -1.53 -7.32
N ALA A 351 24.54 -2.07 -6.52
CA ALA A 351 24.83 -2.40 -5.13
C ALA A 351 25.80 -3.61 -5.01
N ALA A 352 25.69 -4.62 -5.89
CA ALA A 352 26.67 -5.71 -5.96
C ALA A 352 28.06 -5.21 -6.38
N CYS A 353 28.10 -4.30 -7.36
CA CYS A 353 29.33 -3.66 -7.81
C CYS A 353 30.02 -2.90 -6.67
N ARG A 354 29.27 -2.21 -5.82
CA ARG A 354 29.80 -1.59 -4.60
C ARG A 354 30.40 -2.62 -3.66
N TRP A 355 29.69 -3.72 -3.39
CA TRP A 355 30.17 -4.77 -2.49
C TRP A 355 31.46 -5.44 -3.02
N HIS A 356 31.50 -5.73 -4.32
CA HIS A 356 32.65 -6.36 -4.98
C HIS A 356 33.71 -5.38 -5.49
N ARG A 357 33.56 -4.07 -5.21
CA ARG A 357 34.46 -2.99 -5.66
C ARG A 357 34.68 -2.96 -7.17
N LYS A 358 33.66 -3.31 -7.96
CA LYS A 358 33.67 -3.31 -9.42
C LYS A 358 33.14 -1.98 -9.96
N LEU A 359 34.02 -0.95 -9.98
CA LEU A 359 33.60 0.42 -10.27
C LEU A 359 33.12 0.59 -11.72
N GLU A 360 33.83 0.01 -12.71
CA GLU A 360 33.47 0.15 -14.14
C GLU A 360 32.07 -0.37 -14.46
N ILE A 361 31.72 -1.56 -13.93
CA ILE A 361 30.37 -2.13 -14.11
C ILE A 361 29.35 -1.32 -13.33
N GLY A 362 29.75 -0.77 -12.18
CA GLY A 362 28.89 0.10 -11.36
C GLY A 362 28.56 1.42 -12.06
N GLU A 363 29.48 2.01 -12.80
CA GLU A 363 29.26 3.19 -13.63
C GLU A 363 28.20 2.92 -14.70
N ILE A 364 28.33 1.83 -15.46
CA ILE A 364 27.34 1.42 -16.48
C ILE A 364 25.96 1.20 -15.86
N ALA A 365 25.91 0.51 -14.71
CA ALA A 365 24.65 0.25 -14.02
C ALA A 365 23.98 1.56 -13.51
N ALA A 366 24.80 2.49 -13.01
CA ALA A 366 24.30 3.78 -12.54
C ALA A 366 23.81 4.68 -13.69
N GLU A 367 24.50 4.72 -14.83
CA GLU A 367 24.05 5.45 -16.02
C GLU A 367 22.67 4.97 -16.48
N LYS A 368 22.46 3.65 -16.55
CA LYS A 368 21.16 3.08 -16.89
C LYS A 368 20.09 3.42 -15.85
N LEU A 369 20.44 3.48 -14.57
CA LEU A 369 19.52 3.91 -13.52
C LEU A 369 19.18 5.40 -13.62
N PHE A 370 20.12 6.26 -14.01
CA PHE A 370 19.86 7.69 -14.20
C PHE A 370 18.95 7.96 -15.40
N GLU A 371 19.00 7.10 -16.45
CA GLU A 371 18.07 7.13 -17.57
C GLU A 371 16.65 6.67 -17.15
N LEU A 372 16.57 5.57 -16.38
CA LEU A 372 15.31 4.93 -16.00
C LEU A 372 14.61 5.64 -14.83
N GLU A 373 15.38 6.14 -13.86
CA GLU A 373 14.91 6.78 -12.64
C GLU A 373 15.67 8.10 -12.37
N PRO A 374 15.52 9.14 -13.19
CA PRO A 374 16.31 10.38 -13.07
C PRO A 374 16.07 11.13 -11.75
N GLY A 375 14.95 10.87 -11.06
CA GLY A 375 14.60 11.47 -9.76
C GLY A 375 15.03 10.68 -8.53
N ASN A 376 15.60 9.48 -8.70
CA ASN A 376 15.99 8.65 -7.56
C ASN A 376 17.38 9.01 -7.03
N THR A 377 17.41 9.89 -6.01
CA THR A 377 18.65 10.34 -5.34
C THR A 377 19.48 9.18 -4.77
N GLY A 378 18.87 8.05 -4.42
CA GLY A 378 19.54 6.88 -3.87
C GLY A 378 20.59 6.29 -4.81
N ASN A 379 20.34 6.29 -6.13
CA ASN A 379 21.26 5.78 -7.14
C ASN A 379 22.50 6.69 -7.26
N PHE A 380 22.31 8.00 -7.20
CA PHE A 380 23.42 8.98 -7.19
C PHE A 380 24.28 8.84 -5.94
N VAL A 381 23.66 8.66 -4.77
CA VAL A 381 24.39 8.44 -3.51
C VAL A 381 25.20 7.15 -3.56
N LEU A 382 24.64 6.08 -4.12
CA LEU A 382 25.32 4.79 -4.20
C LEU A 382 26.58 4.87 -5.08
N LEU A 383 26.48 5.48 -6.26
CA LEU A 383 27.63 5.70 -7.15
C LEU A 383 28.65 6.67 -6.53
N SER A 384 28.18 7.76 -5.88
CA SER A 384 29.05 8.69 -5.15
C SER A 384 29.88 7.97 -4.09
N ASN A 385 29.27 7.03 -3.36
CA ASN A 385 29.99 6.21 -2.37
C ASN A 385 31.02 5.29 -3.00
N MET A 386 30.72 4.70 -4.17
CA MET A 386 31.69 3.87 -4.91
C MET A 386 32.88 4.68 -5.40
N TYR A 387 32.66 5.90 -5.90
CA TYR A 387 33.74 6.81 -6.27
C TYR A 387 34.61 7.19 -5.08
N ALA A 388 34.00 7.47 -3.93
CA ALA A 388 34.72 7.81 -2.71
C ALA A 388 35.56 6.62 -2.18
N GLU A 389 35.00 5.38 -2.19
CA GLU A 389 35.72 4.16 -1.86
C GLU A 389 36.93 3.93 -2.82
N GLY A 390 36.76 4.32 -4.10
CA GLY A 390 37.81 4.33 -5.11
C GLY A 390 38.75 5.55 -5.09
N ARG A 391 38.59 6.46 -4.11
CA ARG A 391 39.33 7.73 -3.96
C ARG A 391 39.24 8.66 -5.18
N ARG A 392 38.18 8.56 -5.99
CA ARG A 392 37.93 9.44 -7.15
C ARG A 392 37.12 10.68 -6.72
N TRP A 393 37.75 11.56 -5.93
CA TRP A 393 37.07 12.71 -5.28
C TRP A 393 36.45 13.70 -6.27
N GLN A 394 37.13 13.94 -7.42
CA GLN A 394 36.58 14.83 -8.46
C GLN A 394 35.23 14.32 -9.01
N ALA A 395 35.10 13.01 -9.21
CA ALA A 395 33.86 12.40 -9.67
C ALA A 395 32.76 12.48 -8.59
N VAL A 396 33.11 12.37 -7.30
CA VAL A 396 32.21 12.57 -6.16
C VAL A 396 31.63 13.97 -6.19
N ASP A 397 32.49 15.00 -6.34
CA ASP A 397 32.07 16.40 -6.31
C ASP A 397 31.20 16.76 -7.53
N SER A 398 31.55 16.27 -8.71
CA SER A 398 30.76 16.44 -9.93
C SER A 398 29.36 15.84 -9.78
N LEU A 399 29.27 14.62 -9.22
CA LEU A 399 28.00 13.93 -9.03
C LEU A 399 27.12 14.62 -7.97
N ARG A 400 27.72 15.10 -6.89
CA ARG A 400 27.03 15.86 -5.83
C ARG A 400 26.52 17.21 -6.33
N ALA A 401 27.32 17.90 -7.17
CA ALA A 401 26.90 19.13 -7.83
C ALA A 401 25.68 18.88 -8.72
N ALA A 402 25.70 17.83 -9.55
CA ALA A 402 24.58 17.47 -10.42
C ALA A 402 23.27 17.18 -9.65
N VAL A 403 23.35 16.56 -8.46
CA VAL A 403 22.20 16.31 -7.59
C VAL A 403 21.67 17.62 -7.01
N LYS A 404 22.57 18.56 -6.65
CA LYS A 404 22.21 19.86 -6.09
C LYS A 404 21.56 20.76 -7.15
N ASP A 405 22.12 20.78 -8.37
CA ASP A 405 21.59 21.58 -9.48
C ASP A 405 20.18 21.14 -9.91
N LYS A 406 19.89 19.84 -9.81
CA LYS A 406 18.55 19.28 -10.07
C LYS A 406 17.55 19.53 -8.95
N SER A 407 17.91 20.23 -7.86
CA SER A 407 17.06 20.53 -6.69
C SER A 407 16.34 19.30 -6.14
N MET A 408 16.98 18.14 -6.15
CA MET A 408 16.38 16.88 -5.73
C MET A 408 16.19 16.86 -4.21
N PRO A 409 14.96 16.64 -3.69
CA PRO A 409 14.70 16.64 -2.26
C PRO A 409 15.38 15.46 -1.57
N LYS A 410 16.17 15.73 -0.51
CA LYS A 410 16.67 14.69 0.38
C LYS A 410 15.61 14.37 1.42
N ASN A 411 15.07 13.17 1.40
CA ASN A 411 14.21 12.69 2.49
C ASN A 411 15.05 12.49 3.77
N PRO A 412 14.72 13.15 4.88
CA PRO A 412 15.43 12.94 6.14
C PRO A 412 15.27 11.49 6.61
N GLY A 413 16.35 10.90 7.13
CA GLY A 413 16.30 9.58 7.71
C GLY A 413 15.46 9.60 8.99
N CYS A 414 14.45 8.73 9.06
CA CYS A 414 13.61 8.56 10.23
C CYS A 414 13.48 7.07 10.59
N SER A 415 13.42 6.78 11.88
CA SER A 415 13.14 5.45 12.41
C SER A 415 12.04 5.53 13.46
N TRP A 416 11.20 4.51 13.52
CA TRP A 416 10.08 4.41 14.44
C TRP A 416 10.15 3.12 15.26
N ILE A 417 9.73 3.22 16.51
CA ILE A 417 9.51 2.08 17.40
C ILE A 417 8.16 2.27 18.10
N GLU A 418 7.40 1.21 18.22
CA GLU A 418 6.16 1.22 18.98
C GLU A 418 6.42 0.74 20.40
N LEU A 419 5.84 1.47 21.36
CA LEU A 419 5.87 1.14 22.78
C LEU A 419 4.52 1.49 23.42
N HIS A 420 3.85 0.49 24.02
CA HIS A 420 2.55 0.66 24.68
C HIS A 420 1.50 1.39 23.81
N GLY A 421 1.38 0.99 22.53
CA GLY A 421 0.44 1.59 21.59
C GLY A 421 0.79 3.01 21.14
N ARG A 422 2.00 3.52 21.45
CA ARG A 422 2.49 4.82 20.98
C ARG A 422 3.70 4.64 20.09
N VAL A 423 3.71 5.35 18.95
CA VAL A 423 4.83 5.36 18.02
C VAL A 423 5.80 6.47 18.38
N HIS A 424 7.05 6.09 18.63
CA HIS A 424 8.16 7.01 18.91
C HIS A 424 9.03 7.14 17.68
N SER A 425 9.25 8.37 17.21
CA SER A 425 10.05 8.66 16.00
C SER A 425 11.40 9.26 16.37
N PHE A 426 12.44 8.84 15.64
CA PHE A 426 13.81 9.31 15.81
C PHE A 426 14.35 9.82 14.49
N LEU A 427 14.88 11.03 14.49
CA LEU A 427 15.53 11.65 13.33
C LEU A 427 17.06 11.51 13.42
N ASN A 428 17.74 11.62 12.30
CA ASN A 428 19.20 11.69 12.30
C ASN A 428 19.66 12.96 13.00
N GLY A 429 20.67 12.85 13.88
CA GLY A 429 21.21 13.97 14.64
C GLY A 429 20.38 14.36 15.85
N ASP A 430 19.39 13.57 16.25
CA ASP A 430 18.61 13.81 17.45
C ASP A 430 19.47 13.62 18.70
N THR A 431 19.67 14.70 19.45
CA THR A 431 20.45 14.75 20.69
C THR A 431 19.60 14.79 21.96
N SER A 432 18.28 14.74 21.83
CA SER A 432 17.33 14.86 22.95
C SER A 432 17.41 13.71 23.97
N HIS A 433 18.09 12.60 23.59
CA HIS A 433 18.16 11.40 24.41
C HIS A 433 19.60 10.91 24.68
N PRO A 434 20.42 11.63 25.46
CA PRO A 434 21.84 11.29 25.68
C PRO A 434 22.05 9.93 26.36
N GLN A 435 21.09 9.47 27.15
CA GLN A 435 21.10 8.14 27.78
C GLN A 435 21.07 6.98 26.78
N LEU A 436 20.49 7.17 25.58
CA LEU A 436 20.46 6.15 24.55
C LEU A 436 21.86 5.93 23.94
N LEU A 437 22.61 7.00 23.74
CA LEU A 437 23.97 6.96 23.22
C LEU A 437 24.93 6.27 24.20
N ARG A 438 24.75 6.50 25.51
CA ARG A 438 25.50 5.82 26.54
C ARG A 438 25.29 4.30 26.51
N ARG A 439 24.05 3.84 26.35
CA ARG A 439 23.73 2.40 26.25
C ARG A 439 24.37 1.70 25.06
N ILE A 440 24.50 2.39 23.93
CA ILE A 440 25.19 1.84 22.74
C ILE A 440 26.67 1.61 23.06
N ARG A 441 27.31 2.55 23.73
CA ARG A 441 28.73 2.42 24.16
C ARG A 441 28.92 1.30 25.20
N GLU A 442 28.02 1.21 26.17
CA GLU A 442 28.00 0.15 27.18
C GLU A 442 27.84 -1.25 26.57
N ALA A 443 27.15 -1.38 25.42
CA ALA A 443 27.05 -2.62 24.66
C ALA A 443 28.33 -2.99 23.86
N GLY A 444 29.39 -2.20 24.00
CA GLY A 444 30.70 -2.47 23.35
C GLY A 444 30.78 -2.07 21.88
N TYR A 445 29.81 -1.27 21.38
CA TYR A 445 29.88 -0.78 20.02
C TYR A 445 30.87 0.38 19.88
N VAL A 446 31.72 0.29 18.85
CA VAL A 446 32.63 1.36 18.39
C VAL A 446 32.21 1.75 16.96
N PRO A 447 32.05 3.05 16.66
CA PRO A 447 31.73 3.50 15.31
C PRO A 447 32.72 3.00 14.27
N ASN A 448 32.21 2.47 13.18
CA ASN A 448 33.06 2.08 12.05
C ASN A 448 33.31 3.30 11.16
N THR A 449 34.38 4.03 11.45
CA THR A 449 34.80 5.22 10.71
C THR A 449 35.24 4.92 9.27
N ALA A 450 35.62 3.67 8.98
CA ALA A 450 35.93 3.25 7.60
C ALA A 450 34.70 3.26 6.68
N ALA A 451 33.49 3.32 7.24
CA ALA A 451 32.24 3.50 6.49
C ALA A 451 31.97 4.97 6.12
N VAL A 452 32.74 5.92 6.64
CA VAL A 452 32.69 7.35 6.30
C VAL A 452 33.76 7.65 5.24
N LEU A 453 33.35 8.31 4.19
CA LEU A 453 34.10 8.46 2.96
C LEU A 453 34.89 9.78 2.89
N HIS A 454 35.27 10.35 4.05
CA HIS A 454 36.08 11.57 4.19
C HIS A 454 37.05 11.42 5.36
N ASP A 455 38.01 12.34 5.50
CA ASP A 455 38.80 12.46 6.72
C ASP A 455 37.88 12.76 7.89
N VAL A 456 37.83 11.85 8.86
CA VAL A 456 36.83 11.81 9.91
C VAL A 456 37.10 12.92 10.92
N SER A 457 36.22 13.92 10.98
CA SER A 457 36.17 14.88 12.08
C SER A 457 35.39 14.31 13.28
N GLU A 458 35.62 14.83 14.47
CA GLU A 458 34.84 14.47 15.67
C GLU A 458 33.33 14.65 15.48
N GLU A 459 32.92 15.60 14.63
CA GLU A 459 31.54 15.87 14.26
C GLU A 459 30.92 14.74 13.42
N GLU A 460 31.70 14.11 12.54
CA GLU A 460 31.23 12.99 11.73
C GLU A 460 31.15 11.68 12.52
N GLU A 461 32.05 11.46 13.49
CA GLU A 461 31.96 10.36 14.44
C GLU A 461 30.69 10.50 15.30
N PHE A 462 30.38 11.72 15.75
CA PHE A 462 29.15 12.02 16.46
C PHE A 462 27.91 11.78 15.58
N ASN A 463 27.94 12.17 14.32
CA ASN A 463 26.86 11.92 13.36
C ASN A 463 26.62 10.42 13.13
N LEU A 464 27.67 9.60 13.09
CA LEU A 464 27.53 8.15 13.04
C LEU A 464 26.85 7.59 14.28
N MET A 465 27.21 8.08 15.47
CA MET A 465 26.59 7.67 16.74
C MET A 465 25.11 8.05 16.82
N THR A 466 24.70 9.18 16.24
CA THR A 466 23.34 9.74 16.29
C THR A 466 22.45 9.31 15.14
N HIS A 467 22.83 8.29 14.38
CA HIS A 467 21.92 7.70 13.39
C HIS A 467 20.60 7.29 14.06
N ASN A 468 19.49 7.75 13.52
CA ASN A 468 18.13 7.54 14.03
C ASN A 468 17.83 6.10 14.47
N LYS A 469 18.35 5.14 13.73
CA LYS A 469 18.16 3.71 13.98
C LYS A 469 18.86 3.27 15.27
N LYS A 470 20.05 3.82 15.54
CA LYS A 470 20.82 3.55 16.75
C LYS A 470 20.17 4.17 17.99
N LEU A 471 19.33 5.17 17.83
CA LEU A 471 18.55 5.76 18.93
C LEU A 471 17.31 4.91 19.23
N ALA A 472 16.62 4.40 18.20
CA ALA A 472 15.40 3.62 18.37
C ALA A 472 15.61 2.30 19.13
N VAL A 473 16.70 1.55 18.85
CA VAL A 473 16.95 0.24 19.48
C VAL A 473 17.22 0.35 20.99
N PRO A 474 18.12 1.22 21.48
CA PRO A 474 18.30 1.41 22.93
C PRO A 474 17.06 1.96 23.63
N PHE A 475 16.25 2.76 22.95
CA PHE A 475 14.97 3.19 23.50
C PHE A 475 14.07 1.99 23.80
N GLY A 476 13.97 1.05 22.85
CA GLY A 476 13.26 -0.22 23.06
C GLY A 476 13.85 -1.05 24.20
N LEU A 477 15.19 -1.08 24.34
CA LEU A 477 15.85 -1.78 25.46
C LEU A 477 15.49 -1.21 26.84
N LEU A 478 15.34 0.11 26.93
CA LEU A 478 15.06 0.79 28.18
C LEU A 478 13.61 0.67 28.63
N HIS A 479 12.67 0.59 27.68
CA HIS A 479 11.24 0.75 27.98
C HIS A 479 10.41 -0.51 27.74
N MET A 480 10.94 -1.54 27.07
CA MET A 480 10.24 -2.80 26.83
C MET A 480 10.67 -3.88 27.84
N ALA A 481 9.76 -4.76 28.21
CA ALA A 481 10.03 -5.86 29.13
C ALA A 481 11.20 -6.76 28.65
N PRO A 482 12.02 -7.30 29.57
CA PRO A 482 13.10 -8.23 29.20
C PRO A 482 12.59 -9.41 28.37
N GLY A 483 13.35 -9.78 27.31
CA GLY A 483 13.00 -10.89 26.44
C GLY A 483 12.04 -10.56 25.30
N THR A 484 11.41 -9.38 25.28
CA THR A 484 10.56 -8.98 24.14
C THR A 484 11.39 -8.62 22.91
N VAL A 485 10.85 -8.92 21.72
CA VAL A 485 11.47 -8.59 20.43
C VAL A 485 11.40 -7.08 20.20
N ILE A 486 12.53 -6.47 19.82
CA ILE A 486 12.58 -5.04 19.48
C ILE A 486 12.38 -4.90 17.99
N ARG A 487 11.32 -4.21 17.58
CA ARG A 487 11.00 -3.96 16.17
C ARG A 487 11.14 -2.49 15.82
N VAL A 488 11.96 -2.20 14.81
CA VAL A 488 12.23 -0.84 14.33
C VAL A 488 11.81 -0.72 12.89
N THR A 489 10.97 0.24 12.57
CA THR A 489 10.61 0.61 11.21
C THR A 489 11.40 1.85 10.78
N LYS A 490 11.76 1.96 9.51
CA LYS A 490 12.56 3.07 8.99
C LYS A 490 12.26 3.36 7.52
N ASN A 491 12.56 4.58 7.09
CA ASN A 491 12.35 5.04 5.72
C ASN A 491 13.58 4.87 4.79
N LEU A 492 14.76 4.60 5.33
CA LEU A 492 16.00 4.44 4.56
C LEU A 492 16.65 3.09 4.85
N ARG A 493 17.51 2.60 3.95
CA ARG A 493 18.27 1.34 4.15
C ARG A 493 19.19 1.41 5.36
N ILE A 494 19.49 0.25 5.96
CA ILE A 494 20.51 0.11 7.02
C ILE A 494 21.90 0.26 6.38
N CYS A 495 22.77 1.07 7.00
CA CYS A 495 24.19 1.08 6.71
C CYS A 495 24.91 -0.03 7.51
N ASP A 496 26.08 -0.45 7.04
CA ASP A 496 26.87 -1.53 7.65
C ASP A 496 27.23 -1.24 9.10
N ASP A 497 27.47 0.02 9.41
CA ASP A 497 27.77 0.51 10.75
C ASP A 497 26.58 0.36 11.72
N CYS A 498 25.34 0.68 11.29
CA CYS A 498 24.15 0.40 12.09
C CYS A 498 23.90 -1.10 12.25
N HIS A 499 24.23 -1.90 11.23
CA HIS A 499 24.12 -3.35 11.30
C HIS A 499 25.07 -3.92 12.36
N ALA A 500 26.34 -3.47 12.38
CA ALA A 500 27.31 -3.85 13.39
C ALA A 500 26.85 -3.46 14.79
N ALA A 501 26.32 -2.23 14.97
CA ALA A 501 25.76 -1.77 16.24
C ALA A 501 24.64 -2.68 16.74
N PHE A 502 23.70 -3.06 15.88
CA PHE A 502 22.59 -3.94 16.26
C PHE A 502 23.04 -5.35 16.62
N THR A 503 24.07 -5.85 15.94
CA THR A 503 24.69 -7.13 16.30
C THR A 503 25.25 -7.08 17.71
N CYS A 504 26.05 -6.06 18.03
CA CYS A 504 26.61 -5.86 19.36
C CYS A 504 25.50 -5.73 20.43
N ILE A 505 24.49 -4.90 20.17
CA ILE A 505 23.38 -4.68 21.11
C ILE A 505 22.58 -5.96 21.35
N SER A 506 22.28 -6.71 20.29
CA SER A 506 21.52 -7.96 20.40
C SER A 506 22.28 -9.02 21.19
N VAL A 507 23.59 -9.18 20.94
CA VAL A 507 24.44 -10.11 21.69
C VAL A 507 24.53 -9.69 23.16
N ALA A 508 24.76 -8.40 23.44
CA ALA A 508 24.90 -7.88 24.80
C ALA A 508 23.59 -7.96 25.61
N SER A 509 22.43 -7.78 24.96
CA SER A 509 21.12 -7.78 25.61
C SER A 509 20.42 -9.13 25.61
N GLY A 510 20.87 -10.10 24.79
CA GLY A 510 20.20 -11.38 24.56
C GLY A 510 18.83 -11.26 23.88
N ARG A 511 18.55 -10.13 23.22
CA ARG A 511 17.23 -9.83 22.62
C ARG A 511 17.26 -9.86 21.11
N GLU A 512 16.19 -10.34 20.53
CA GLU A 512 15.96 -10.31 19.08
C GLU A 512 15.63 -8.88 18.63
N ILE A 513 16.28 -8.42 17.56
CA ILE A 513 16.04 -7.12 16.94
C ILE A 513 15.61 -7.35 15.51
N ILE A 514 14.43 -6.84 15.16
CA ILE A 514 13.86 -6.90 13.81
C ILE A 514 13.82 -5.47 13.25
N VAL A 515 14.39 -5.28 12.06
CA VAL A 515 14.35 -3.97 11.39
C VAL A 515 13.64 -4.08 10.06
N ARG A 516 12.64 -3.22 9.87
CA ARG A 516 11.87 -3.07 8.64
C ARG A 516 12.27 -1.78 7.92
N ASP A 517 12.59 -1.84 6.64
CA ASP A 517 12.62 -0.65 5.77
C ASP A 517 11.37 -0.58 4.88
N ILE A 518 11.21 0.52 4.13
CA ILE A 518 9.99 0.78 3.33
C ILE A 518 9.62 -0.39 2.41
N ASN A 519 10.62 -1.15 1.95
CA ASN A 519 10.43 -2.19 0.95
C ASN A 519 10.72 -3.61 1.47
N ARG A 520 11.28 -3.78 2.70
CA ARG A 520 11.81 -5.08 3.15
C ARG A 520 11.81 -5.23 4.67
N PHE A 521 11.60 -6.47 5.13
CA PHE A 521 11.88 -6.87 6.50
C PHE A 521 13.27 -7.46 6.63
N GLN A 522 13.95 -7.12 7.73
CA GLN A 522 15.23 -7.70 8.09
C GLN A 522 15.06 -8.37 9.45
N ASN A 523 15.10 -9.70 9.48
CA ASN A 523 14.99 -10.49 10.70
C ASN A 523 16.26 -11.34 10.91
N ASN A 524 16.82 -11.38 12.11
CA ASN A 524 18.07 -12.07 12.44
C ASN A 524 17.81 -13.34 13.26
N GLY A 525 17.87 -14.51 12.63
CA GLY A 525 17.89 -15.80 13.29
C GLY A 525 18.31 -16.92 12.36
N LYS A 526 19.59 -17.34 12.51
CA LYS A 526 20.35 -18.38 11.81
C LYS A 526 21.03 -17.96 10.52
N LYS A 527 22.39 -18.23 10.51
CA LYS A 527 23.34 -18.15 9.42
C LYS A 527 22.68 -18.18 8.05
N TRP A 528 22.89 -17.14 7.26
CA TRP A 528 22.62 -17.17 5.83
C TRP A 528 23.78 -16.65 5.04
N LEU A 529 24.21 -17.46 4.09
CA LEU A 529 25.11 -17.10 3.02
C LEU A 529 24.55 -15.89 2.25
N LEU A 530 25.43 -14.95 2.01
CA LEU A 530 25.28 -13.87 1.06
C LEU A 530 25.18 -14.44 -0.36
N LEU A 531 24.03 -14.26 -0.96
CA LEU A 531 23.92 -14.02 -2.39
C LEU A 531 22.84 -12.95 -2.58
N GLY A 532 23.31 -11.75 -2.90
CA GLY A 532 22.58 -10.64 -3.50
C GLY A 532 21.29 -10.18 -2.82
N PHE A 533 21.34 -9.05 -2.11
CA PHE A 533 20.24 -8.12 -1.89
C PHE A 533 19.11 -8.44 -0.91
N LEU A 534 19.38 -9.12 0.21
CA LEU A 534 18.46 -9.14 1.34
C LEU A 534 19.23 -9.37 2.63
N THR A 535 19.51 -8.32 3.36
CA THR A 535 20.00 -8.47 4.74
C THR A 535 18.82 -8.72 5.67
N ARG A 536 18.62 -9.97 6.00
CA ARG A 536 17.85 -10.40 7.16
C ARG A 536 18.80 -10.49 8.35
N SER A 537 18.55 -9.75 9.41
CA SER A 537 19.34 -9.86 10.63
C SER A 537 18.46 -10.28 11.81
N VAL A 538 18.53 -11.55 12.22
CA VAL A 538 18.03 -12.05 13.51
C VAL A 538 19.22 -12.36 14.40
N PHE A 539 19.23 -11.82 15.61
CA PHE A 539 20.31 -11.98 16.57
C PHE A 539 19.85 -12.88 17.71
N HIS A 540 20.39 -14.07 17.80
CA HIS A 540 20.19 -14.97 18.91
C HIS A 540 21.51 -15.26 19.61
N SER A 541 21.51 -15.17 20.92
CA SER A 541 22.63 -15.61 21.75
C SER A 541 22.36 -17.02 22.26
N PRO A 542 23.35 -17.93 22.21
CA PRO A 542 23.74 -18.64 23.40
C PRO A 542 25.25 -18.54 23.65
N GLY A 543 25.57 -17.93 24.76
CA GLY A 543 26.78 -18.07 25.56
C GLY A 543 28.07 -18.50 24.86
N ARG A 544 28.82 -17.59 24.20
CA ARG A 544 30.26 -17.70 24.02
C ARG A 544 30.89 -16.31 23.84
N LYS A 545 32.03 -16.14 24.51
CA LYS A 545 32.87 -14.95 24.50
C LYS A 545 33.30 -14.59 23.08
N CYS A 546 33.22 -13.32 22.74
CA CYS A 546 33.79 -12.75 21.53
C CYS A 546 35.32 -12.85 21.55
N SER A 547 35.87 -13.73 20.75
CA SER A 547 37.26 -13.64 20.30
C SER A 547 37.31 -14.27 18.91
N GLY A 548 37.66 -13.45 17.92
CA GLY A 548 38.30 -13.90 16.70
C GLY A 548 37.43 -14.08 15.45
N PHE A 549 37.75 -13.27 14.47
CA PHE A 549 37.77 -13.52 13.02
C PHE A 549 36.60 -14.29 12.38
N VAL A 550 35.85 -13.56 11.59
CA VAL A 550 35.01 -14.14 10.53
C VAL A 550 35.93 -14.62 9.39
N THR A 551 36.18 -15.90 9.34
CA THR A 551 36.73 -16.55 8.15
C THR A 551 35.61 -16.82 7.19
N THR A 552 35.65 -16.19 6.03
CA THR A 552 34.93 -16.54 4.83
C THR A 552 35.42 -17.89 4.31
N THR A 553 34.59 -18.93 4.46
CA THR A 553 34.79 -20.16 3.69
C THR A 553 33.95 -20.10 2.42
N LEU A 554 34.62 -19.95 1.31
CA LEU A 554 34.13 -20.23 -0.03
C LEU A 554 33.85 -21.75 -0.14
N TRP A 555 32.67 -22.10 -0.59
CA TRP A 555 32.37 -23.47 -1.03
C TRP A 555 32.74 -23.63 -2.49
N PRO A 556 33.42 -24.69 -2.88
CA PRO A 556 33.69 -24.97 -4.29
C PRO A 556 32.44 -25.60 -4.94
N TYR A 557 32.24 -25.22 -6.19
CA TYR A 557 31.40 -25.96 -7.12
C TYR A 557 31.97 -27.35 -7.33
N SER A 558 31.19 -28.38 -7.18
CA SER A 558 31.36 -29.66 -7.87
C SER A 558 30.00 -30.37 -8.01
N GLU A 559 29.67 -30.61 -9.28
CA GLU A 559 28.75 -31.51 -9.94
C GLU A 559 27.25 -31.24 -9.77
#